data_05cff26e940cb1974879bd943c572fdd
#
_entry.id   05cff26e940cb1974879bd943c572fdd
#
_cell.length_a   1.000
_cell.length_b   1.000
_cell.length_c   1.000
_cell.angle_alpha   90.00
_cell.angle_beta   90.00
_cell.angle_gamma   90.00
#
_symmetry.space_group_name_H-M   'P 1'
#
loop_
_entity.id
_entity.type
_entity.pdbx_description
1 polymer ?
#
loop_
_entity_poly.entity_id
_entity_poly.type
_entity_poly.pdbx_seq_one_letter_code
_entity_poly.pdbx_strand_id
1 'polypeptide(L)'
;MSVRTLYEYAVVRVVPRAEREEFVNVGVALYCKKFRYAEFLFHLNAHKIKALYSESDIEEIKRHLESFQKICAGDKSYGRIANLDQAERFRWLTANRSTIIQCSPSHTGMCISAEDTHKELVTKLVL
;
A
#
# COMPACT_ATOMS: atom_id res chain seq x y z
N MET A 1 -21.87 0.66 -22.35
CA MET A 1 -21.89 1.57 -21.20
C MET A 1 -21.09 0.97 -20.05
N SER A 2 -20.14 1.73 -19.52
CA SER A 2 -19.31 1.26 -18.41
C SER A 2 -20.05 1.39 -17.08
N VAL A 3 -19.95 0.36 -16.24
CA VAL A 3 -20.57 0.33 -14.92
C VAL A 3 -19.50 0.60 -13.88
N ARG A 4 -19.76 1.54 -12.98
CA ARG A 4 -18.88 1.83 -11.84
C ARG A 4 -19.03 0.74 -10.79
N THR A 5 -17.92 0.38 -10.18
CA THR A 5 -17.90 -0.58 -9.09
C THR A 5 -17.09 -0.05 -7.90
N LEU A 6 -17.42 -0.57 -6.74
CA LEU A 6 -16.78 -0.17 -5.48
C LEU A 6 -15.34 -0.67 -5.41
N TYR A 7 -14.43 0.18 -4.94
CA TYR A 7 -13.09 -0.21 -4.56
C TYR A 7 -12.77 0.31 -3.16
N GLU A 8 -11.75 -0.28 -2.54
CA GLU A 8 -11.19 0.16 -1.26
C GLU A 8 -9.71 0.43 -1.45
N TYR A 9 -9.19 1.44 -0.77
CA TYR A 9 -7.75 1.71 -0.80
C TYR A 9 -7.25 2.20 0.54
N ALA A 10 -5.95 2.02 0.76
CA ALA A 10 -5.24 2.59 1.89
C ALA A 10 -3.93 3.19 1.37
N VAL A 11 -3.55 4.33 1.93
CA VAL A 11 -2.24 4.92 1.65
C VAL A 11 -1.21 4.22 2.52
N VAL A 12 -0.13 3.75 1.92
CA VAL A 12 0.96 3.09 2.64
C VAL A 12 2.05 4.11 2.92
N ARG A 13 2.53 4.15 4.15
CA ARG A 13 3.44 5.17 4.66
C ARG A 13 4.68 4.55 5.27
N VAL A 14 5.79 5.26 5.14
CA VAL A 14 6.99 4.98 5.92
C VAL A 14 7.02 5.93 7.10
N VAL A 15 7.10 5.38 8.30
CA VAL A 15 7.18 6.12 9.57
C VAL A 15 8.58 5.87 10.14
N PRO A 16 9.58 6.72 9.82
CA PRO A 16 10.96 6.44 10.21
C PRO A 16 11.18 6.36 11.71
N ARG A 17 10.44 7.16 12.47
CA ARG A 17 10.49 7.18 13.94
C ARG A 17 9.08 7.20 14.47
N ALA A 18 8.60 6.07 14.96
CA ALA A 18 7.23 5.89 15.42
C ALA A 18 6.82 6.90 16.50
N GLU A 19 7.75 7.25 17.40
CA GLU A 19 7.50 8.17 18.51
C GLU A 19 7.23 9.62 18.04
N ARG A 20 7.67 9.98 16.82
CA ARG A 20 7.43 11.30 16.25
C ARG A 20 6.17 11.37 15.40
N GLU A 21 5.65 10.21 15.00
CA GLU A 21 4.45 10.11 14.17
C GLU A 21 4.54 10.84 12.80
N GLU A 22 5.75 11.20 12.38
CA GLU A 22 5.98 11.76 11.06
C GLU A 22 6.07 10.67 10.03
N PHE A 23 5.56 10.92 8.83
CA PHE A 23 5.55 9.89 7.79
C PHE A 23 5.67 10.46 6.39
N VAL A 24 6.07 9.58 5.47
CA VAL A 24 6.08 9.86 4.03
C VAL A 24 5.18 8.86 3.35
N ASN A 25 4.24 9.33 2.54
CA ASN A 25 3.41 8.46 1.72
C ASN A 25 4.28 7.84 0.63
N VAL A 26 4.28 6.51 0.53
CA VAL A 26 5.11 5.81 -0.45
C VAL A 26 4.32 4.97 -1.44
N GLY A 27 3.06 4.69 -1.16
CA GLY A 27 2.28 3.87 -2.08
C GLY A 27 0.82 3.82 -1.74
N VAL A 28 0.08 3.09 -2.56
CA VAL A 28 -1.36 2.86 -2.40
C VAL A 28 -1.63 1.38 -2.61
N ALA A 29 -2.30 0.78 -1.63
CA ALA A 29 -2.85 -0.56 -1.76
C ALA A 29 -4.32 -0.42 -2.16
N LEU A 30 -4.74 -1.12 -3.21
CA LEU A 30 -6.11 -1.03 -3.73
C LEU A 30 -6.70 -2.42 -3.91
N TYR A 31 -7.94 -2.57 -3.47
CA TYR A 31 -8.72 -3.79 -3.61
C TYR A 31 -10.05 -3.49 -4.29
N CYS A 32 -10.35 -4.24 -5.34
CA CYS A 32 -11.63 -4.16 -6.03
C CYS A 32 -12.18 -5.58 -6.22
N LYS A 33 -13.20 -5.92 -5.47
CA LYS A 33 -13.76 -7.28 -5.45
C LYS A 33 -14.26 -7.72 -6.83
N LYS A 34 -15.00 -6.85 -7.51
CA LYS A 34 -15.60 -7.19 -8.81
C LYS A 34 -14.57 -7.52 -9.88
N PHE A 35 -13.49 -6.77 -9.93
CA PHE A 35 -12.42 -6.98 -10.91
C PHE A 35 -11.36 -7.95 -10.42
N ARG A 36 -11.52 -8.52 -9.24
CA ARG A 36 -10.55 -9.42 -8.60
C ARG A 36 -9.15 -8.82 -8.59
N TYR A 37 -9.10 -7.53 -8.26
CA TYR A 37 -7.88 -6.74 -8.26
C TYR A 37 -7.45 -6.47 -6.83
N ALA A 38 -6.24 -6.87 -6.48
CA ALA A 38 -5.62 -6.53 -5.19
C ALA A 38 -4.13 -6.32 -5.46
N GLU A 39 -3.71 -5.06 -5.50
CA GLU A 39 -2.34 -4.69 -5.85
C GLU A 39 -1.84 -3.56 -4.97
N PHE A 40 -0.53 -3.49 -4.83
CA PHE A 40 0.15 -2.39 -4.16
C PHE A 40 1.15 -1.77 -5.14
N LEU A 41 1.00 -0.47 -5.39
CA LEU A 41 1.93 0.31 -6.20
C LEU A 41 2.64 1.30 -5.30
N PHE A 42 3.97 1.41 -5.43
CA PHE A 42 4.73 2.32 -4.58
C PHE A 42 5.83 3.04 -5.33
N HIS A 43 6.22 4.18 -4.77
CA HIS A 43 7.35 4.98 -5.23
C HIS A 43 8.12 5.42 -3.99
N LEU A 44 9.35 4.95 -3.85
CA LEU A 44 10.19 5.24 -2.69
C LEU A 44 11.08 6.44 -2.97
N ASN A 45 10.85 7.54 -2.24
CA ASN A 45 11.68 8.74 -2.32
C ASN A 45 12.61 8.79 -1.09
N ALA A 46 13.86 8.37 -1.29
CA ALA A 46 14.85 8.31 -0.21
C ALA A 46 15.13 9.68 0.40
N HIS A 47 15.11 10.74 -0.38
CA HIS A 47 15.33 12.11 0.12
C HIS A 47 14.29 12.52 1.15
N LYS A 48 13.03 12.25 0.86
CA LYS A 48 11.93 12.59 1.78
C LYS A 48 12.06 11.83 3.10
N ILE A 49 12.39 10.55 3.02
CA ILE A 49 12.52 9.71 4.21
C ILE A 49 13.72 10.16 5.05
N LYS A 50 14.86 10.39 4.44
CA LYS A 50 16.07 10.84 5.16
C LYS A 50 15.93 12.25 5.68
N ALA A 51 15.06 13.09 5.11
CA ALA A 51 14.76 14.41 5.64
C ALA A 51 14.08 14.31 7.00
N LEU A 52 13.25 13.28 7.22
CA LEU A 52 12.63 13.04 8.53
C LEU A 52 13.58 12.34 9.49
N TYR A 53 14.43 11.46 9.00
CA TYR A 53 15.39 10.74 9.82
C TYR A 53 16.56 10.27 8.95
N SER A 54 17.71 10.93 9.08
CA SER A 54 18.89 10.68 8.24
C SER A 54 19.46 9.27 8.38
N GLU A 55 19.24 8.62 9.52
CA GLU A 55 19.72 7.26 9.81
C GLU A 55 18.84 6.17 9.22
N SER A 56 17.82 6.52 8.44
CA SER A 56 16.91 5.53 7.84
C SER A 56 17.65 4.57 6.92
N ASP A 57 17.37 3.29 7.07
CA ASP A 57 17.91 2.23 6.20
C ASP A 57 16.98 2.06 4.99
N ILE A 58 17.32 2.74 3.90
CA ILE A 58 16.49 2.78 2.69
C ILE A 58 16.38 1.39 2.05
N GLU A 59 17.45 0.62 2.05
CA GLU A 59 17.43 -0.74 1.45
C GLU A 59 16.51 -1.68 2.22
N GLU A 60 16.51 -1.59 3.55
CA GLU A 60 15.61 -2.37 4.38
C GLU A 60 14.15 -1.98 4.13
N ILE A 61 13.87 -0.68 4.08
CA ILE A 61 12.52 -0.17 3.78
C ILE A 61 12.05 -0.68 2.42
N LYS A 62 12.92 -0.64 1.43
CA LYS A 62 12.60 -1.13 0.08
C LYS A 62 12.24 -2.62 0.10
N ARG A 63 13.00 -3.43 0.83
CA ARG A 63 12.70 -4.86 0.96
C ARG A 63 11.33 -5.10 1.58
N HIS A 64 10.97 -4.33 2.61
CA HIS A 64 9.65 -4.43 3.24
C HIS A 64 8.53 -4.05 2.27
N LEU A 65 8.73 -2.99 1.48
CA LEU A 65 7.74 -2.57 0.48
C LEU A 65 7.58 -3.61 -0.63
N GLU A 66 8.67 -4.20 -1.08
CA GLU A 66 8.63 -5.26 -2.08
C GLU A 66 7.90 -6.50 -1.56
N SER A 67 8.15 -6.88 -0.31
CA SER A 67 7.43 -7.99 0.34
C SER A 67 5.93 -7.68 0.46
N PHE A 68 5.59 -6.48 0.88
CA PHE A 68 4.20 -6.03 0.95
C PHE A 68 3.52 -6.16 -0.43
N GLN A 69 4.21 -5.74 -1.48
CA GLN A 69 3.70 -5.83 -2.85
C GLN A 69 3.43 -7.27 -3.28
N LYS A 70 4.36 -8.17 -2.99
CA LYS A 70 4.22 -9.59 -3.34
C LYS A 70 3.08 -10.26 -2.57
N ILE A 71 2.97 -9.97 -1.29
CA ILE A 71 1.89 -10.51 -0.46
C ILE A 71 0.54 -9.99 -0.96
N CYS A 72 0.44 -8.69 -1.24
CA CYS A 72 -0.80 -8.08 -1.73
C CYS A 72 -1.26 -8.72 -3.05
N ALA A 73 -0.34 -8.98 -3.95
CA ALA A 73 -0.62 -9.61 -5.24
C ALA A 73 -0.96 -11.11 -5.12
N GLY A 74 -0.73 -11.70 -3.95
CA GLY A 74 -1.03 -13.11 -3.73
C GLY A 74 0.06 -14.06 -4.22
N ASP A 75 1.32 -13.63 -4.22
CA ASP A 75 2.45 -14.49 -4.54
C ASP A 75 2.58 -15.55 -3.46
N LYS A 76 2.21 -16.77 -3.79
CA LYS A 76 2.11 -17.88 -2.83
C LYS A 76 3.44 -18.22 -2.15
N SER A 77 4.57 -17.87 -2.74
CA SER A 77 5.89 -18.10 -2.14
C SER A 77 6.17 -17.18 -0.96
N TYR A 78 5.33 -16.16 -0.73
CA TYR A 78 5.53 -15.16 0.34
C TYR A 78 4.77 -15.48 1.62
N GLY A 79 4.41 -16.75 1.84
CA GLY A 79 3.94 -17.23 3.12
C GLY A 79 2.42 -17.28 3.27
N ARG A 80 1.98 -17.43 4.51
CA ARG A 80 0.58 -17.72 4.85
C ARG A 80 -0.40 -16.63 4.41
N ILE A 81 -0.05 -15.37 4.66
CA ILE A 81 -0.96 -14.25 4.36
C ILE A 81 -1.17 -14.12 2.85
N ALA A 82 -0.11 -14.33 2.07
CA ALA A 82 -0.19 -14.29 0.60
C ALA A 82 -1.12 -15.37 0.03
N ASN A 83 -1.40 -16.41 0.81
CA ASN A 83 -2.28 -17.52 0.40
C ASN A 83 -3.73 -17.36 0.85
N LEU A 84 -4.06 -16.31 1.59
CA LEU A 84 -5.44 -15.98 1.93
C LEU A 84 -6.16 -15.47 0.69
N ASP A 85 -7.51 -15.42 0.74
CA ASP A 85 -8.25 -14.81 -0.35
C ASP A 85 -7.97 -13.29 -0.42
N GLN A 86 -8.34 -12.65 -1.52
CA GLN A 86 -7.99 -11.24 -1.76
C GLN A 86 -8.51 -10.31 -0.67
N ALA A 87 -9.76 -10.48 -0.24
CA ALA A 87 -10.35 -9.61 0.77
C ALA A 87 -9.60 -9.74 2.11
N GLU A 88 -9.32 -10.98 2.53
CA GLU A 88 -8.61 -11.24 3.76
C GLU A 88 -7.17 -10.73 3.71
N ARG A 89 -6.46 -10.94 2.58
CA ARG A 89 -5.10 -10.43 2.37
C ARG A 89 -5.07 -8.91 2.51
N PHE A 90 -5.99 -8.24 1.83
CA PHE A 90 -6.05 -6.78 1.84
C PHE A 90 -6.31 -6.26 3.25
N ARG A 91 -7.26 -6.85 3.97
CA ARG A 91 -7.58 -6.44 5.33
C ARG A 91 -6.43 -6.69 6.29
N TRP A 92 -5.73 -7.81 6.13
CA TRP A 92 -4.57 -8.12 6.97
C TRP A 92 -3.44 -7.12 6.74
N LEU A 93 -3.15 -6.82 5.46
CA LEU A 93 -2.06 -5.90 5.10
C LEU A 93 -2.34 -4.47 5.53
N THR A 94 -3.60 -4.03 5.46
CA THR A 94 -3.96 -2.65 5.79
C THR A 94 -4.38 -2.47 7.25
N ALA A 95 -4.31 -3.51 8.06
CA ALA A 95 -4.58 -3.41 9.48
C ALA A 95 -3.62 -2.45 10.16
N ASN A 96 -4.11 -1.74 11.18
CA ASN A 96 -3.32 -0.77 11.91
C ASN A 96 -2.20 -1.47 12.71
N ARG A 97 -0.96 -0.99 12.54
CA ARG A 97 0.24 -1.56 13.19
C ARG A 97 1.24 -0.46 13.52
N SER A 98 2.00 -0.69 14.59
CA SER A 98 3.08 0.22 15.01
C SER A 98 4.42 -0.28 14.48
N THR A 99 4.58 -0.24 13.15
CA THR A 99 5.82 -0.62 12.48
C THR A 99 6.33 0.55 11.65
N ILE A 100 7.50 0.37 11.03
CA ILE A 100 8.06 1.39 10.15
C ILE A 100 7.20 1.60 8.89
N ILE A 101 6.47 0.56 8.46
CA ILE A 101 5.52 0.64 7.36
C ILE A 101 4.11 0.58 7.96
N GLN A 102 3.33 1.61 7.72
CA GLN A 102 1.97 1.72 8.25
C GLN A 102 1.00 2.11 7.15
N CYS A 103 -0.27 1.81 7.37
CA CYS A 103 -1.33 2.15 6.44
C CYS A 103 -2.27 3.18 7.04
N SER A 104 -2.81 4.05 6.18
CA SER A 104 -3.93 4.91 6.56
C SER A 104 -5.18 4.05 6.81
N PRO A 105 -6.22 4.61 7.44
CA PRO A 105 -7.54 3.98 7.40
C PRO A 105 -7.95 3.70 5.96
N SER A 106 -8.76 2.67 5.75
CA SER A 106 -9.30 2.37 4.43
C SER A 106 -10.32 3.42 3.99
N HIS A 107 -10.24 3.77 2.72
CA HIS A 107 -11.19 4.66 2.06
C HIS A 107 -11.88 3.90 0.94
N THR A 108 -13.05 4.34 0.53
CA THR A 108 -13.80 3.72 -0.55
C THR A 108 -14.04 4.71 -1.68
N GLY A 109 -14.27 4.19 -2.86
CA GLY A 109 -14.63 4.98 -4.03
C GLY A 109 -15.29 4.10 -5.09
N MET A 110 -15.63 4.72 -6.20
CA MET A 110 -16.23 4.03 -7.33
C MET A 110 -15.34 4.20 -8.54
N CYS A 111 -15.12 3.12 -9.28
CA CYS A 111 -14.25 3.14 -10.46
C CYS A 111 -14.84 2.36 -11.62
N ILE A 112 -14.37 2.68 -12.82
CA ILE A 112 -14.65 1.94 -14.04
C ILE A 112 -13.50 0.98 -14.31
N SER A 113 -12.27 1.43 -14.03
CA SER A 113 -11.05 0.64 -14.18
C SER A 113 -10.24 0.72 -12.89
N ALA A 114 -10.06 -0.41 -12.21
CA ALA A 114 -9.27 -0.46 -10.98
C ALA A 114 -7.81 -0.07 -11.24
N GLU A 115 -7.24 -0.55 -12.34
CA GLU A 115 -5.85 -0.26 -12.70
C GLU A 115 -5.62 1.23 -12.93
N ASP A 116 -6.47 1.88 -13.73
CA ASP A 116 -6.34 3.32 -14.02
C ASP A 116 -6.55 4.15 -12.76
N THR A 117 -7.54 3.81 -11.96
CA THR A 117 -7.83 4.49 -10.69
C THR A 117 -6.65 4.35 -9.73
N HIS A 118 -6.03 3.18 -9.67
CA HIS A 118 -4.87 2.93 -8.83
C HIS A 118 -3.71 3.87 -9.20
N LYS A 119 -3.42 3.98 -10.49
CA LYS A 119 -2.36 4.88 -10.98
C LYS A 119 -2.65 6.34 -10.66
N GLU A 120 -3.90 6.77 -10.80
CA GLU A 120 -4.33 8.13 -10.45
C GLU A 120 -4.13 8.43 -8.97
N LEU A 121 -4.48 7.47 -8.10
CA LEU A 121 -4.31 7.64 -6.66
C LEU A 121 -2.83 7.75 -6.28
N VAL A 122 -1.96 6.95 -6.90
CA VAL A 122 -0.51 7.06 -6.67
C VAL A 122 -0.01 8.44 -7.07
N THR A 123 -0.44 8.94 -8.22
CA THR A 123 -0.05 10.28 -8.70
C THR A 123 -0.49 11.37 -7.73
N LYS A 124 -1.72 11.30 -7.23
CA LYS A 124 -2.28 12.32 -6.33
C LYS A 124 -1.73 12.26 -4.91
N LEU A 125 -1.47 11.06 -4.40
CA LEU A 125 -1.23 10.87 -2.96
C LEU A 125 0.23 10.58 -2.63
N VAL A 126 1.04 10.18 -3.60
CA VAL A 126 2.43 9.75 -3.40
C VAL A 126 3.42 10.62 -4.17
N LEU A 127 3.15 10.87 -5.42
CA LEU A 127 4.08 11.59 -6.29
C LEU A 127 4.05 13.11 -6.13
#